data_15b7938c443b109345caa31824c080a6
#
_entry.id   15b7938c443b109345caa31824c080a6
#
_cell.length_a   1.000
_cell.length_b   1.000
_cell.length_c   1.000
_cell.angle_alpha   90.00
_cell.angle_beta   90.00
_cell.angle_gamma   90.00
#
_symmetry.space_group_name_H-M   'P 1'
#
loop_
_entity.id
_entity.type
_entity.pdbx_description
1 polymer ?
#
loop_
_entity_poly.entity_id
_entity_poly.type
_entity_poly.pdbx_seq_one_letter_code
_entity_poly.pdbx_strand_id
1 'polypeptide(L)'
;EFAAYMGVDQEKGEPVLMDFTNRKLLEGYFKYVYEKIEKKDGVDFWWIDWQQGTNTAIPGLDPLWMLNHYHTMHSQKKDGKGLIFSRYAGPGSHRYPVGFSGDTVITWESLDFQPYFTATASNIGYGWWSHDIGGHMMGYKNDELALRWLQLGVFSPIMRLHSTCCEFNGKEPWRYRKEVELIMDKFLRLRHQMIPYLHTMNRRASEEGIPLIQPLYYQNPGKWDAFRMKNEYYFGSDILVNPITQPISTATRMGKVMALLPEGTWIDLFTGTVYNGDRKIELYRSLDSIPVLAKAGAIVTLDARTTGNAIDNPEILKVIVAAGADGSFRLDEEATDNVWCSTTFTYKWGDEAVLTITPEKTKKEGMPAERAYELVFTGTAQGMTAQKKKADGTYETLETSYDSDKQCTTVILPMQDIESEITVVTYNTALADNHQVERIFELLNRAEIEFSLKEKIYAIAQKKGSRNDAYLLDQLTLLNAPEDVFGAVKEILTALD
;
A
#
# COMPACT_ATOMS: atom_id res chain seq x y z
N GLU A 1 -30.61 5.12 33.46
CA GLU A 1 -31.60 4.29 32.76
C GLU A 1 -31.11 2.85 32.56
N PHE A 2 -29.90 2.61 32.04
CA PHE A 2 -29.36 1.25 31.82
C PHE A 2 -29.25 0.47 33.14
N ALA A 3 -28.62 1.06 34.18
CA ALA A 3 -28.52 0.43 35.49
C ALA A 3 -29.89 0.11 36.13
N ALA A 4 -30.85 1.04 36.02
CA ALA A 4 -32.22 0.81 36.47
C ALA A 4 -32.91 -0.33 35.71
N TYR A 5 -32.70 -0.43 34.38
CA TYR A 5 -33.21 -1.52 33.58
C TYR A 5 -32.61 -2.87 34.01
N MET A 6 -31.33 -2.88 34.38
CA MET A 6 -30.65 -4.07 34.91
C MET A 6 -31.03 -4.40 36.37
N GLY A 7 -31.67 -3.50 37.06
CA GLY A 7 -32.05 -3.67 38.48
C GLY A 7 -30.93 -3.40 39.47
N VAL A 8 -29.94 -2.60 39.06
CA VAL A 8 -28.79 -2.21 39.92
C VAL A 8 -29.10 -0.92 40.64
N ASP A 9 -28.75 -0.87 41.90
CA ASP A 9 -28.97 0.28 42.77
C ASP A 9 -27.85 1.31 42.59
N GLN A 10 -28.14 2.38 41.86
CA GLN A 10 -27.21 3.46 41.57
C GLN A 10 -26.85 4.29 42.82
N GLU A 11 -27.74 4.38 43.80
CA GLU A 11 -27.47 5.14 45.04
C GLU A 11 -26.36 4.48 45.86
N LYS A 12 -26.21 3.16 45.74
CA LYS A 12 -25.11 2.40 46.34
C LYS A 12 -23.83 2.41 45.53
N GLY A 13 -23.84 3.00 44.35
CA GLY A 13 -22.67 3.01 43.44
C GLY A 13 -22.30 1.63 42.89
N GLU A 14 -23.25 0.69 42.88
CA GLU A 14 -22.99 -0.66 42.33
C GLU A 14 -22.81 -0.62 40.79
N PRO A 15 -21.76 -1.24 40.24
CA PRO A 15 -21.57 -1.32 38.82
C PRO A 15 -22.51 -2.36 38.18
N VAL A 16 -22.88 -2.12 36.91
CA VAL A 16 -23.54 -3.16 36.10
C VAL A 16 -22.50 -4.20 35.69
N LEU A 17 -22.71 -5.45 36.03
CA LEU A 17 -21.85 -6.56 35.59
C LEU A 17 -22.05 -6.80 34.10
N MET A 18 -21.00 -6.60 33.34
CA MET A 18 -21.00 -6.67 31.87
C MET A 18 -20.75 -8.10 31.36
N ASP A 19 -21.75 -8.97 31.52
CA ASP A 19 -21.72 -10.31 30.93
C ASP A 19 -22.55 -10.35 29.65
N PHE A 20 -21.89 -10.31 28.51
CA PHE A 20 -22.53 -10.25 27.18
C PHE A 20 -23.19 -11.56 26.73
N THR A 21 -23.13 -12.63 27.53
CA THR A 21 -23.95 -13.83 27.35
C THR A 21 -25.36 -13.65 27.89
N ASN A 22 -25.60 -12.61 28.71
CA ASN A 22 -26.92 -12.28 29.26
C ASN A 22 -27.74 -11.47 28.23
N ARG A 23 -28.82 -12.08 27.73
CA ARG A 23 -29.71 -11.45 26.75
C ARG A 23 -30.31 -10.12 27.23
N LYS A 24 -30.74 -10.04 28.49
CA LYS A 24 -31.27 -8.80 29.05
C LYS A 24 -30.24 -7.68 29.06
N LEU A 25 -28.98 -8.02 29.37
CA LEU A 25 -27.88 -7.05 29.32
C LEU A 25 -27.65 -6.55 27.90
N LEU A 26 -27.59 -7.44 26.90
CA LEU A 26 -27.41 -7.06 25.50
C LEU A 26 -28.53 -6.13 25.01
N GLU A 27 -29.78 -6.45 25.28
CA GLU A 27 -30.92 -5.63 24.90
C GLU A 27 -30.85 -4.23 25.54
N GLY A 28 -30.51 -4.16 26.83
CA GLY A 28 -30.35 -2.90 27.56
C GLY A 28 -29.14 -2.10 27.08
N TYR A 29 -28.03 -2.76 26.80
CA TYR A 29 -26.79 -2.18 26.30
C TYR A 29 -26.99 -1.43 24.97
N PHE A 30 -27.59 -2.07 23.97
CA PHE A 30 -27.90 -1.38 22.71
C PHE A 30 -28.95 -0.27 22.90
N LYS A 31 -30.08 -0.56 23.57
CA LYS A 31 -31.18 0.38 23.70
C LYS A 31 -30.84 1.64 24.53
N TYR A 32 -30.15 1.48 25.66
CA TYR A 32 -29.95 2.57 26.62
C TYR A 32 -28.57 3.22 26.53
N VAL A 33 -27.60 2.61 25.86
CA VAL A 33 -26.27 3.17 25.67
C VAL A 33 -26.06 3.57 24.21
N TYR A 34 -26.01 2.61 23.29
CA TYR A 34 -25.58 2.85 21.91
C TYR A 34 -26.59 3.62 21.07
N GLU A 35 -27.84 3.19 21.01
CA GLU A 35 -28.86 3.86 20.20
C GLU A 35 -29.09 5.32 20.61
N LYS A 36 -28.88 5.66 21.88
CA LYS A 36 -29.00 7.05 22.36
C LYS A 36 -27.88 7.92 21.80
N ILE A 37 -26.64 7.42 21.84
CA ILE A 37 -25.48 8.13 21.32
C ILE A 37 -25.61 8.26 19.78
N GLU A 38 -25.97 7.19 19.11
CA GLU A 38 -26.17 7.19 17.65
C GLU A 38 -27.23 8.19 17.20
N LYS A 39 -28.39 8.23 17.90
CA LYS A 39 -29.46 9.17 17.59
C LYS A 39 -29.10 10.63 17.87
N LYS A 40 -28.31 10.87 18.90
CA LYS A 40 -27.89 12.22 19.30
C LYS A 40 -26.73 12.74 18.47
N ASP A 41 -25.71 11.91 18.25
CA ASP A 41 -24.40 12.35 17.79
C ASP A 41 -24.07 11.85 16.35
N GLY A 42 -24.94 11.04 15.72
CA GLY A 42 -24.79 10.63 14.32
C GLY A 42 -23.61 9.68 14.07
N VAL A 43 -23.40 8.73 14.98
CA VAL A 43 -22.29 7.76 14.86
C VAL A 43 -22.51 6.81 13.69
N ASP A 44 -21.52 6.67 12.79
CA ASP A 44 -21.60 5.79 11.63
C ASP A 44 -21.26 4.35 11.97
N PHE A 45 -20.18 4.11 12.74
CA PHE A 45 -19.78 2.77 13.21
C PHE A 45 -19.06 2.87 14.56
N TRP A 46 -18.89 1.72 15.22
CA TRP A 46 -18.30 1.64 16.55
C TRP A 46 -16.91 1.03 16.55
N TRP A 47 -16.03 1.62 17.36
CA TRP A 47 -14.75 1.04 17.76
C TRP A 47 -14.93 0.28 19.08
N ILE A 48 -14.66 -1.03 19.07
CA ILE A 48 -14.83 -1.94 20.19
C ILE A 48 -13.46 -2.37 20.68
N ASP A 49 -13.15 -2.09 21.92
CA ASP A 49 -11.86 -2.36 22.56
C ASP A 49 -12.04 -3.11 23.89
N TRP A 50 -11.27 -2.83 24.91
CA TRP A 50 -11.16 -3.54 26.18
C TRP A 50 -12.37 -3.42 27.13
N GLN A 51 -13.28 -2.52 26.92
CA GLN A 51 -14.32 -2.09 27.88
C GLN A 51 -15.26 -3.19 28.34
N GLN A 52 -15.29 -4.32 27.67
CA GLN A 52 -16.12 -5.49 27.98
C GLN A 52 -15.49 -6.48 28.97
N GLY A 53 -14.21 -6.27 29.37
CA GLY A 53 -13.45 -7.27 30.15
C GLY A 53 -13.06 -8.49 29.33
N THR A 54 -12.61 -9.55 30.00
CA THR A 54 -12.04 -10.75 29.38
C THR A 54 -12.84 -12.04 29.66
N ASN A 55 -13.91 -11.95 30.46
CA ASN A 55 -14.64 -13.11 30.92
C ASN A 55 -16.15 -13.00 30.61
N THR A 56 -16.77 -14.15 30.41
CA THR A 56 -18.23 -14.32 30.34
C THR A 56 -18.67 -15.45 31.28
N ALA A 57 -19.97 -15.60 31.49
CA ALA A 57 -20.52 -16.74 32.26
C ALA A 57 -20.28 -18.09 31.56
N ILE A 58 -19.93 -18.08 30.26
CA ILE A 58 -19.60 -19.29 29.51
C ILE A 58 -18.08 -19.50 29.50
N PRO A 59 -17.55 -20.53 30.16
CA PRO A 59 -16.11 -20.77 30.20
C PRO A 59 -15.50 -20.89 28.80
N GLY A 60 -14.39 -20.16 28.56
CA GLY A 60 -13.65 -20.17 27.28
C GLY A 60 -14.26 -19.32 26.17
N LEU A 61 -15.38 -18.65 26.42
CA LEU A 61 -15.95 -17.70 25.47
C LEU A 61 -15.43 -16.28 25.77
N ASP A 62 -14.67 -15.72 24.83
CA ASP A 62 -14.24 -14.33 24.89
C ASP A 62 -15.44 -13.40 24.57
N PRO A 63 -15.68 -12.36 25.40
CA PRO A 63 -16.76 -11.41 25.16
C PRO A 63 -16.70 -10.69 23.80
N LEU A 64 -15.53 -10.55 23.17
CA LEU A 64 -15.39 -9.98 21.83
C LEU A 64 -16.16 -10.77 20.76
N TRP A 65 -16.29 -12.09 20.88
CA TRP A 65 -17.12 -12.88 19.95
C TRP A 65 -18.57 -12.44 19.97
N MET A 66 -19.11 -12.20 21.16
CA MET A 66 -20.48 -11.73 21.33
C MET A 66 -20.64 -10.30 20.83
N LEU A 67 -19.75 -9.42 21.22
CA LEU A 67 -19.77 -8.00 20.84
C LEU A 67 -19.59 -7.82 19.32
N ASN A 68 -18.61 -8.48 18.72
CA ASN A 68 -18.39 -8.40 17.27
C ASN A 68 -19.65 -8.83 16.50
N HIS A 69 -20.29 -9.91 16.93
CA HIS A 69 -21.52 -10.39 16.31
C HIS A 69 -22.66 -9.36 16.47
N TYR A 70 -22.97 -8.97 17.70
CA TYR A 70 -24.12 -8.13 17.97
C TYR A 70 -23.97 -6.70 17.46
N HIS A 71 -22.77 -6.11 17.52
CA HIS A 71 -22.50 -4.79 16.93
C HIS A 71 -22.62 -4.82 15.41
N THR A 72 -22.08 -5.86 14.76
CA THR A 72 -22.23 -6.03 13.31
C THR A 72 -23.68 -6.15 12.90
N MET A 73 -24.47 -6.98 13.63
CA MET A 73 -25.90 -7.14 13.35
C MET A 73 -26.70 -5.86 13.64
N HIS A 74 -26.29 -5.09 14.67
CA HIS A 74 -26.91 -3.80 14.98
C HIS A 74 -26.63 -2.76 13.88
N SER A 75 -25.37 -2.62 13.45
CA SER A 75 -24.97 -1.76 12.33
C SER A 75 -25.70 -2.14 11.05
N GLN A 76 -25.76 -3.42 10.72
CA GLN A 76 -26.47 -3.91 9.52
C GLN A 76 -27.97 -3.57 9.52
N LYS A 77 -28.63 -3.59 10.70
CA LYS A 77 -30.04 -3.18 10.80
C LYS A 77 -30.24 -1.68 10.61
N LYS A 78 -29.24 -0.88 11.00
CA LYS A 78 -29.30 0.58 10.94
C LYS A 78 -29.16 1.11 9.52
N ASP A 79 -28.18 0.62 8.76
CA ASP A 79 -27.77 1.19 7.48
C ASP A 79 -27.54 0.16 6.36
N GLY A 80 -27.82 -1.12 6.61
CA GLY A 80 -27.57 -2.21 5.65
C GLY A 80 -26.11 -2.67 5.60
N LYS A 81 -25.19 -1.99 6.29
CA LYS A 81 -23.75 -2.27 6.27
C LYS A 81 -23.29 -2.76 7.66
N GLY A 82 -22.83 -4.00 7.76
CA GLY A 82 -22.34 -4.57 9.02
C GLY A 82 -20.91 -4.14 9.35
N LEU A 83 -20.64 -2.83 9.52
CA LEU A 83 -19.32 -2.29 9.78
C LEU A 83 -19.07 -2.08 11.27
N ILE A 84 -17.95 -2.64 11.77
CA ILE A 84 -17.39 -2.37 13.10
C ILE A 84 -15.87 -2.24 12.98
N PHE A 85 -15.25 -1.62 13.98
CA PHE A 85 -13.81 -1.60 14.13
C PHE A 85 -13.45 -2.22 15.48
N SER A 86 -13.00 -3.48 15.48
CA SER A 86 -12.87 -4.26 16.71
C SER A 86 -11.51 -4.91 16.87
N ARG A 87 -11.10 -5.07 18.11
CA ARG A 87 -9.92 -5.84 18.48
C ARG A 87 -10.05 -7.29 18.00
N TYR A 88 -8.93 -7.96 17.83
CA TYR A 88 -8.82 -9.36 17.37
C TYR A 88 -9.75 -10.32 18.14
N ALA A 89 -10.24 -11.33 17.44
CA ALA A 89 -10.99 -12.44 18.04
C ALA A 89 -10.58 -13.82 17.44
N GLY A 90 -9.71 -13.88 16.46
CA GLY A 90 -9.16 -15.09 15.85
C GLY A 90 -9.95 -15.60 14.64
N PRO A 91 -9.80 -16.90 14.27
CA PRO A 91 -10.46 -17.48 13.12
C PRO A 91 -11.98 -17.32 13.18
N GLY A 92 -12.59 -16.85 12.09
CA GLY A 92 -14.00 -16.51 12.01
C GLY A 92 -14.32 -15.02 12.16
N SER A 93 -13.34 -14.20 12.59
CA SER A 93 -13.51 -12.75 12.76
C SER A 93 -13.69 -11.99 11.44
N HIS A 94 -13.32 -12.59 10.31
CA HIS A 94 -13.57 -12.04 8.97
C HIS A 94 -15.06 -11.73 8.71
N ARG A 95 -15.98 -12.35 9.45
CA ARG A 95 -17.42 -12.05 9.39
C ARG A 95 -17.78 -10.69 10.00
N TYR A 96 -16.86 -10.08 10.72
CA TYR A 96 -17.06 -8.87 11.49
C TYR A 96 -15.96 -7.84 11.18
N PRO A 97 -15.97 -7.25 9.97
CA PRO A 97 -14.95 -6.28 9.59
C PRO A 97 -15.17 -4.95 10.32
N VAL A 98 -14.11 -4.26 10.68
CA VAL A 98 -12.68 -4.40 10.44
C VAL A 98 -11.99 -4.78 11.75
N GLY A 99 -10.87 -5.49 11.68
CA GLY A 99 -10.09 -5.83 12.87
C GLY A 99 -8.87 -4.93 13.08
N PHE A 100 -8.37 -4.88 14.34
CA PHE A 100 -7.11 -4.24 14.66
C PHE A 100 -6.31 -5.04 15.71
N SER A 101 -4.97 -4.84 15.72
CA SER A 101 -4.06 -5.59 16.60
C SER A 101 -4.18 -5.21 18.07
N GLY A 102 -4.53 -3.94 18.35
CA GLY A 102 -4.40 -3.37 19.68
C GLY A 102 -2.96 -3.02 20.04
N ASP A 103 -2.71 -2.82 21.31
CA ASP A 103 -1.54 -2.20 21.90
C ASP A 103 -0.20 -2.80 21.43
N THR A 104 0.51 -2.06 20.62
CA THR A 104 1.80 -2.46 20.02
C THR A 104 2.92 -1.63 20.64
N VAL A 105 4.00 -2.27 21.08
CA VAL A 105 5.18 -1.60 21.62
C VAL A 105 5.95 -0.88 20.51
N ILE A 106 6.47 0.33 20.79
CA ILE A 106 7.22 1.13 19.82
C ILE A 106 8.66 0.63 19.74
N THR A 107 8.90 -0.41 18.93
CA THR A 107 10.21 -1.00 18.68
C THR A 107 10.36 -1.45 17.24
N TRP A 108 11.60 -1.65 16.79
CA TRP A 108 11.90 -2.22 15.48
C TRP A 108 11.40 -3.65 15.33
N GLU A 109 11.47 -4.44 16.39
CA GLU A 109 10.99 -5.84 16.42
C GLU A 109 9.47 -5.89 16.24
N SER A 110 8.74 -4.95 16.84
CA SER A 110 7.30 -4.83 16.63
C SER A 110 6.98 -4.44 15.18
N LEU A 111 7.73 -3.51 14.60
CA LEU A 111 7.59 -3.16 13.18
C LEU A 111 7.91 -4.37 12.28
N ASP A 112 8.98 -5.11 12.57
CA ASP A 112 9.39 -6.27 11.76
C ASP A 112 8.33 -7.39 11.74
N PHE A 113 7.55 -7.51 12.80
CA PHE A 113 6.46 -8.48 12.89
C PHE A 113 5.21 -8.09 12.07
N GLN A 114 4.95 -6.79 11.85
CA GLN A 114 3.70 -6.32 11.26
C GLN A 114 3.45 -6.78 9.81
N PRO A 115 4.42 -6.75 8.88
CA PRO A 115 4.19 -7.24 7.52
C PRO A 115 3.80 -8.72 7.48
N TYR A 116 4.53 -9.55 8.24
CA TYR A 116 4.26 -10.99 8.35
C TYR A 116 2.87 -11.27 8.90
N PHE A 117 2.52 -10.62 10.01
CA PHE A 117 1.20 -10.81 10.62
C PHE A 117 0.07 -10.36 9.69
N THR A 118 0.22 -9.19 9.07
CA THR A 118 -0.79 -8.63 8.15
C THR A 118 -1.00 -9.54 6.93
N ALA A 119 0.08 -10.05 6.35
CA ALA A 119 -0.01 -10.96 5.22
C ALA A 119 -0.66 -12.30 5.59
N THR A 120 -0.26 -12.89 6.72
CA THR A 120 -0.79 -14.20 7.15
C THR A 120 -2.22 -14.14 7.71
N ALA A 121 -2.70 -12.98 8.15
CA ALA A 121 -4.10 -12.77 8.52
C ALA A 121 -5.06 -13.10 7.35
N SER A 122 -4.62 -12.91 6.12
CA SER A 122 -5.37 -13.29 4.91
C SER A 122 -5.65 -14.79 4.81
N ASN A 123 -4.82 -15.66 5.41
CA ASN A 123 -5.03 -17.12 5.43
C ASN A 123 -6.33 -17.55 6.14
N ILE A 124 -6.84 -16.71 7.02
CA ILE A 124 -8.11 -16.95 7.74
C ILE A 124 -9.23 -16.01 7.27
N GLY A 125 -9.05 -15.38 6.10
CA GLY A 125 -10.00 -14.42 5.54
C GLY A 125 -10.02 -13.05 6.22
N TYR A 126 -9.10 -12.78 7.14
CA TYR A 126 -9.04 -11.52 7.90
C TYR A 126 -8.22 -10.46 7.15
N GLY A 127 -8.64 -10.14 5.93
CA GLY A 127 -7.89 -9.28 5.00
C GLY A 127 -7.97 -7.78 5.30
N TRP A 128 -9.01 -7.31 6.00
CA TRP A 128 -9.14 -5.92 6.44
C TRP A 128 -8.63 -5.77 7.86
N TRP A 129 -7.32 -5.59 7.96
CA TRP A 129 -6.57 -5.57 9.20
C TRP A 129 -5.91 -4.21 9.43
N SER A 130 -6.05 -3.69 10.64
CA SER A 130 -5.40 -2.47 11.10
C SER A 130 -4.37 -2.78 12.18
N HIS A 131 -3.15 -2.28 12.03
CA HIS A 131 -2.18 -2.24 13.11
C HIS A 131 -2.01 -0.80 13.62
N ASP A 132 -1.40 -0.64 14.78
CA ASP A 132 -1.12 0.66 15.38
C ASP A 132 0.12 1.26 14.70
N ILE A 133 -0.10 2.02 13.61
CA ILE A 133 0.97 2.57 12.80
C ILE A 133 1.76 3.59 13.62
N GLY A 134 3.06 3.33 13.76
CA GLY A 134 3.97 4.07 14.63
C GLY A 134 4.13 3.47 16.03
N GLY A 135 3.38 2.42 16.34
CA GLY A 135 3.33 1.77 17.65
C GLY A 135 2.49 2.53 18.67
N HIS A 136 1.84 1.81 19.58
CA HIS A 136 0.86 2.36 20.51
C HIS A 136 1.51 2.95 21.77
N MET A 137 2.36 2.17 22.47
CA MET A 137 2.86 2.51 23.80
C MET A 137 4.32 2.12 24.01
N MET A 138 4.88 2.54 25.13
CA MET A 138 6.25 2.25 25.57
C MET A 138 7.31 2.68 24.52
N GLY A 139 8.53 2.23 24.67
CA GLY A 139 9.61 2.60 23.76
C GLY A 139 10.02 4.07 23.87
N TYR A 140 10.49 4.62 22.77
CA TYR A 140 10.98 6.01 22.71
C TYR A 140 10.70 6.62 21.32
N LYS A 141 10.75 7.94 21.26
CA LYS A 141 10.60 8.65 19.98
C LYS A 141 11.79 8.35 19.08
N ASN A 142 11.51 7.76 17.93
CA ASN A 142 12.50 7.52 16.88
C ASN A 142 11.88 7.90 15.53
N ASP A 143 12.44 8.94 14.93
CA ASP A 143 11.90 9.53 13.71
C ASP A 143 11.96 8.56 12.52
N GLU A 144 13.02 7.76 12.43
CA GLU A 144 13.16 6.78 11.37
C GLU A 144 12.17 5.61 11.54
N LEU A 145 12.07 5.05 12.74
CA LEU A 145 11.13 3.97 13.05
C LEU A 145 9.69 4.41 12.74
N ALA A 146 9.30 5.61 13.16
CA ALA A 146 7.98 6.15 12.89
C ALA A 146 7.71 6.30 11.39
N LEU A 147 8.70 6.80 10.63
CA LEU A 147 8.61 6.93 9.17
C LEU A 147 8.50 5.57 8.47
N ARG A 148 9.36 4.59 8.82
CA ARG A 148 9.31 3.26 8.23
C ARG A 148 7.98 2.55 8.51
N TRP A 149 7.44 2.76 9.71
CA TRP A 149 6.13 2.23 10.07
C TRP A 149 5.00 2.89 9.27
N LEU A 150 5.07 4.21 9.06
CA LEU A 150 4.12 4.92 8.22
C LEU A 150 4.21 4.45 6.76
N GLN A 151 5.40 4.24 6.22
CA GLN A 151 5.61 3.71 4.87
C GLN A 151 4.97 2.33 4.70
N LEU A 152 5.16 1.41 5.66
CA LEU A 152 4.41 0.15 5.71
C LEU A 152 2.90 0.39 5.80
N GLY A 153 2.47 1.34 6.63
CA GLY A 153 1.06 1.68 6.83
C GLY A 153 0.35 2.11 5.55
N VAL A 154 1.03 2.84 4.67
CA VAL A 154 0.48 3.25 3.37
C VAL A 154 0.13 2.05 2.49
N PHE A 155 0.91 0.98 2.57
CA PHE A 155 0.68 -0.29 1.88
C PHE A 155 0.07 -1.37 2.79
N SER A 156 -0.67 -0.96 3.82
CA SER A 156 -1.47 -1.83 4.68
C SER A 156 -2.96 -1.73 4.31
N PRO A 157 -3.81 -2.67 4.69
CA PRO A 157 -5.24 -2.59 4.36
C PRO A 157 -5.89 -1.34 4.94
N ILE A 158 -5.65 -1.07 6.22
CA ILE A 158 -6.17 0.12 6.91
C ILE A 158 -5.02 1.03 7.31
N MET A 159 -5.07 2.29 6.87
CA MET A 159 -4.12 3.33 7.26
C MET A 159 -4.65 4.08 8.47
N ARG A 160 -4.03 3.88 9.64
CA ARG A 160 -4.43 4.52 10.89
C ARG A 160 -3.21 4.77 11.77
N LEU A 161 -2.83 6.02 11.95
CA LEU A 161 -1.86 6.42 12.97
C LEU A 161 -2.51 6.29 14.35
N HIS A 162 -1.79 5.70 15.30
CA HIS A 162 -2.33 5.49 16.64
C HIS A 162 -1.28 5.62 17.73
N SER A 163 -1.71 6.06 18.92
CA SER A 163 -0.87 6.20 20.11
C SER A 163 -1.72 6.16 21.40
N THR A 164 -1.06 5.98 22.52
CA THR A 164 -1.67 6.22 23.84
C THR A 164 -2.02 7.70 24.04
N CYS A 165 -2.70 8.03 25.12
CA CYS A 165 -2.96 9.41 25.55
C CYS A 165 -1.71 10.16 26.06
N CYS A 166 -0.49 9.64 25.89
CA CYS A 166 0.75 10.28 26.27
C CYS A 166 1.04 11.48 25.35
N GLU A 167 1.18 12.67 25.93
CA GLU A 167 1.44 13.92 25.20
C GLU A 167 2.70 13.89 24.32
N PHE A 168 3.69 13.06 24.66
CA PHE A 168 4.96 12.91 23.97
C PHE A 168 4.94 11.86 22.86
N ASN A 169 3.84 11.10 22.73
CA ASN A 169 3.71 9.99 21.78
C ASN A 169 2.81 10.31 20.58
N GLY A 170 2.67 11.57 20.21
CA GLY A 170 1.90 11.97 19.01
C GLY A 170 2.55 11.44 17.74
N LYS A 171 1.71 11.08 16.76
CA LYS A 171 2.11 10.50 15.45
C LYS A 171 1.93 11.46 14.29
N GLU A 172 1.50 12.68 14.58
CA GLU A 172 1.27 13.69 13.55
C GLU A 172 2.61 14.07 12.87
N PRO A 173 2.67 14.19 11.54
CA PRO A 173 3.93 14.45 10.80
C PRO A 173 4.74 15.63 11.33
N TRP A 174 4.08 16.72 11.71
CA TRP A 174 4.73 17.93 12.23
C TRP A 174 5.42 17.80 13.61
N ARG A 175 5.28 16.63 14.27
CA ARG A 175 6.00 16.34 15.52
C ARG A 175 7.40 15.77 15.30
N TYR A 176 7.75 15.47 14.06
CA TYR A 176 9.05 14.91 13.68
C TYR A 176 9.94 15.96 13.02
N ARG A 177 11.24 15.65 12.85
CA ARG A 177 12.15 16.55 12.13
C ARG A 177 11.64 16.80 10.70
N LYS A 178 11.97 17.99 10.15
CA LYS A 178 11.35 18.47 8.90
C LYS A 178 11.52 17.54 7.70
N GLU A 179 12.67 16.89 7.57
CA GLU A 179 12.88 15.88 6.52
C GLU A 179 11.84 14.75 6.61
N VAL A 180 11.65 14.22 7.82
CA VAL A 180 10.70 13.10 8.07
C VAL A 180 9.27 13.55 7.87
N GLU A 181 8.90 14.74 8.35
CA GLU A 181 7.58 15.32 8.10
C GLU A 181 7.25 15.39 6.59
N LEU A 182 8.16 15.94 5.78
CA LEU A 182 7.95 16.05 4.33
C LEU A 182 7.77 14.69 3.65
N ILE A 183 8.52 13.68 4.11
CA ILE A 183 8.39 12.33 3.58
C ILE A 183 7.07 11.70 4.04
N MET A 184 6.68 11.86 5.30
CA MET A 184 5.39 11.40 5.81
C MET A 184 4.24 12.00 5.02
N ASP A 185 4.27 13.31 4.76
CA ASP A 185 3.26 14.01 3.95
C ASP A 185 3.14 13.45 2.54
N LYS A 186 4.30 13.19 1.89
CA LYS A 186 4.36 12.53 0.57
C LYS A 186 3.62 11.18 0.58
N PHE A 187 3.91 10.33 1.57
CA PHE A 187 3.31 9.01 1.67
C PHE A 187 1.83 9.03 2.05
N LEU A 188 1.42 9.95 2.93
CA LEU A 188 0.00 10.14 3.27
C LEU A 188 -0.82 10.60 2.07
N ARG A 189 -0.29 11.54 1.27
CA ARG A 189 -0.93 11.94 0.00
C ARG A 189 -1.03 10.79 -0.97
N LEU A 190 0.04 10.00 -1.13
CA LEU A 190 0.00 8.79 -1.95
C LEU A 190 -1.10 7.84 -1.50
N ARG A 191 -1.24 7.59 -0.18
CA ARG A 191 -2.31 6.74 0.35
C ARG A 191 -3.70 7.26 -0.05
N HIS A 192 -3.91 8.57 0.03
CA HIS A 192 -5.18 9.17 -0.38
C HIS A 192 -5.41 9.02 -1.89
N GLN A 193 -4.38 9.26 -2.70
CA GLN A 193 -4.45 9.04 -4.16
C GLN A 193 -4.77 7.59 -4.54
N MET A 194 -4.44 6.61 -3.70
CA MET A 194 -4.72 5.19 -3.95
C MET A 194 -6.20 4.80 -3.74
N ILE A 195 -7.08 5.69 -3.33
CA ILE A 195 -8.50 5.38 -3.06
C ILE A 195 -9.17 4.63 -4.22
N PRO A 196 -9.06 5.02 -5.50
CA PRO A 196 -9.68 4.28 -6.61
C PRO A 196 -9.18 2.83 -6.71
N TYR A 197 -7.87 2.62 -6.54
CA TYR A 197 -7.27 1.28 -6.52
C TYR A 197 -7.75 0.47 -5.33
N LEU A 198 -7.73 1.03 -4.12
CA LEU A 198 -8.15 0.37 -2.88
C LEU A 198 -9.64 -0.01 -2.91
N HIS A 199 -10.48 0.87 -3.44
CA HIS A 199 -11.91 0.61 -3.57
C HIS A 199 -12.19 -0.55 -4.52
N THR A 200 -11.49 -0.59 -5.66
CA THR A 200 -11.52 -1.74 -6.58
C THR A 200 -11.07 -3.03 -5.90
N MET A 201 -9.97 -3.00 -5.12
CA MET A 201 -9.49 -4.18 -4.40
C MET A 201 -10.46 -4.62 -3.30
N ASN A 202 -11.16 -3.68 -2.66
CA ASN A 202 -12.20 -3.99 -1.68
C ASN A 202 -13.38 -4.74 -2.35
N ARG A 203 -13.83 -4.26 -3.50
CA ARG A 203 -14.86 -4.96 -4.27
C ARG A 203 -14.42 -6.37 -4.66
N ARG A 204 -13.21 -6.52 -5.17
CA ARG A 204 -12.64 -7.83 -5.51
C ARG A 204 -12.56 -8.76 -4.29
N ALA A 205 -12.19 -8.24 -3.12
CA ALA A 205 -12.16 -9.02 -1.89
C ALA A 205 -13.56 -9.52 -1.49
N SER A 206 -14.58 -8.69 -1.70
CA SER A 206 -15.99 -9.05 -1.41
C SER A 206 -16.58 -10.05 -2.41
N GLU A 207 -16.35 -9.85 -3.71
CA GLU A 207 -16.98 -10.65 -4.77
C GLU A 207 -16.21 -11.95 -5.06
N GLU A 208 -14.88 -11.90 -5.03
CA GLU A 208 -14.00 -13.01 -5.44
C GLU A 208 -13.27 -13.67 -4.27
N GLY A 209 -13.32 -13.09 -3.07
CA GLY A 209 -12.60 -13.58 -1.90
C GLY A 209 -11.08 -13.36 -1.98
N ILE A 210 -10.59 -12.51 -2.88
CA ILE A 210 -9.16 -12.22 -3.07
C ILE A 210 -8.77 -11.02 -2.22
N PRO A 211 -7.98 -11.19 -1.14
CA PRO A 211 -7.62 -10.09 -0.25
C PRO A 211 -6.66 -9.11 -0.91
N LEU A 212 -6.66 -7.85 -0.43
CA LEU A 212 -5.70 -6.82 -0.86
C LEU A 212 -4.25 -7.24 -0.57
N ILE A 213 -4.00 -7.78 0.62
CA ILE A 213 -2.67 -8.26 1.03
C ILE A 213 -2.62 -9.78 0.85
N GLN A 214 -1.65 -10.25 0.07
CA GLN A 214 -1.48 -11.67 -0.20
C GLN A 214 -0.04 -12.10 0.11
N PRO A 215 0.17 -13.14 0.94
CA PRO A 215 1.50 -13.73 1.08
C PRO A 215 2.02 -14.22 -0.27
N LEU A 216 3.34 -14.18 -0.47
CA LEU A 216 3.95 -14.59 -1.75
C LEU A 216 3.54 -15.98 -2.23
N TYR A 217 3.33 -16.92 -1.31
CA TYR A 217 2.96 -18.29 -1.65
C TYR A 217 1.55 -18.44 -2.25
N TYR A 218 0.69 -17.41 -2.19
CA TYR A 218 -0.61 -17.46 -2.89
C TYR A 218 -0.43 -17.58 -4.41
N GLN A 219 0.51 -16.84 -4.97
CA GLN A 219 0.80 -16.87 -6.41
C GLN A 219 1.99 -17.78 -6.75
N ASN A 220 2.79 -18.17 -5.74
CA ASN A 220 3.99 -19.00 -5.91
C ASN A 220 3.98 -20.23 -4.98
N PRO A 221 2.92 -21.07 -4.97
CA PRO A 221 2.78 -22.15 -4.02
C PRO A 221 3.83 -23.27 -4.19
N GLY A 222 4.41 -23.40 -5.39
CA GLY A 222 5.47 -24.36 -5.68
C GLY A 222 6.88 -23.91 -5.29
N LYS A 223 7.07 -22.65 -4.92
CA LYS A 223 8.39 -22.10 -4.56
C LYS A 223 8.53 -22.06 -3.03
N TRP A 224 9.39 -22.94 -2.47
CA TRP A 224 9.64 -23.00 -1.03
C TRP A 224 10.11 -21.67 -0.44
N ASP A 225 10.88 -20.90 -1.20
CA ASP A 225 11.33 -19.58 -0.78
C ASP A 225 10.20 -18.59 -0.54
N ALA A 226 9.07 -18.70 -1.26
CA ALA A 226 7.90 -17.85 -1.05
C ALA A 226 7.30 -17.96 0.35
N PHE A 227 7.46 -19.12 1.03
CA PHE A 227 7.03 -19.31 2.41
C PHE A 227 8.01 -18.74 3.43
N ARG A 228 9.23 -18.40 3.01
CA ARG A 228 10.29 -17.88 3.88
C ARG A 228 10.40 -16.35 3.84
N MET A 229 9.88 -15.71 2.81
CA MET A 229 9.88 -14.26 2.67
C MET A 229 8.73 -13.64 3.49
N LYS A 230 8.95 -13.55 4.80
CA LYS A 230 7.89 -13.18 5.76
C LYS A 230 7.39 -11.75 5.60
N ASN A 231 8.27 -10.81 5.25
CA ASN A 231 7.99 -9.38 5.22
C ASN A 231 7.68 -8.85 3.81
N GLU A 232 7.69 -9.72 2.81
CA GLU A 232 7.31 -9.39 1.45
C GLU A 232 5.90 -9.91 1.16
N TYR A 233 5.10 -9.10 0.47
CA TYR A 233 3.73 -9.46 0.15
C TYR A 233 3.25 -8.79 -1.14
N TYR A 234 2.25 -9.38 -1.78
CA TYR A 234 1.50 -8.73 -2.84
C TYR A 234 0.49 -7.74 -2.25
N PHE A 235 0.47 -6.53 -2.81
CA PHE A 235 -0.54 -5.51 -2.59
C PHE A 235 -1.43 -5.42 -3.84
N GLY A 236 -2.59 -6.04 -3.81
CA GLY A 236 -3.34 -6.41 -4.99
C GLY A 236 -2.76 -7.68 -5.62
N SER A 237 -2.60 -7.73 -6.95
CA SER A 237 -2.11 -8.92 -7.65
C SER A 237 -0.73 -8.77 -8.28
N ASP A 238 -0.35 -7.53 -8.62
CA ASP A 238 0.79 -7.26 -9.49
C ASP A 238 1.82 -6.31 -8.86
N ILE A 239 1.64 -5.98 -7.57
CA ILE A 239 2.55 -5.11 -6.84
C ILE A 239 3.16 -5.89 -5.69
N LEU A 240 4.50 -5.98 -5.64
CA LEU A 240 5.25 -6.49 -4.49
C LEU A 240 5.69 -5.35 -3.59
N VAL A 241 5.39 -5.44 -2.32
CA VAL A 241 5.80 -4.48 -1.30
C VAL A 241 6.83 -5.13 -0.39
N ASN A 242 7.95 -4.46 -0.23
CA ASN A 242 9.07 -4.89 0.60
C ASN A 242 9.36 -3.83 1.67
N PRO A 243 8.67 -3.86 2.81
CA PRO A 243 8.87 -2.88 3.87
C PRO A 243 10.28 -2.98 4.46
N ILE A 244 10.90 -1.84 4.71
CA ILE A 244 12.16 -1.77 5.43
C ILE A 244 11.85 -1.72 6.93
N THR A 245 12.24 -2.75 7.65
CA THR A 245 11.91 -2.98 9.06
C THR A 245 13.14 -2.95 9.98
N GLN A 246 14.26 -2.49 9.46
CA GLN A 246 15.52 -2.33 10.18
C GLN A 246 16.06 -0.91 10.01
N PRO A 247 16.85 -0.40 10.95
CA PRO A 247 17.49 0.91 10.82
C PRO A 247 18.37 1.01 9.57
N ILE A 248 18.51 2.24 9.06
CA ILE A 248 19.45 2.51 7.96
C ILE A 248 20.90 2.22 8.35
N SER A 249 21.68 1.80 7.36
CA SER A 249 23.13 1.72 7.48
C SER A 249 23.75 3.10 7.60
N THR A 250 24.66 3.27 8.53
CA THR A 250 25.44 4.51 8.67
C THR A 250 26.35 4.78 7.48
N ALA A 251 26.84 3.72 6.82
CA ALA A 251 27.74 3.81 5.68
C ALA A 251 27.02 4.26 4.40
N THR A 252 25.87 3.67 4.07
CA THR A 252 25.11 3.98 2.85
C THR A 252 24.08 5.07 3.04
N ARG A 253 23.63 5.32 4.26
CA ARG A 253 22.44 6.13 4.58
C ARG A 253 21.16 5.56 3.95
N MET A 254 21.12 4.23 3.75
CA MET A 254 20.00 3.50 3.18
C MET A 254 19.58 2.35 4.09
N GLY A 255 18.29 2.05 4.12
CA GLY A 255 17.76 0.82 4.66
C GLY A 255 17.78 -0.28 3.60
N LYS A 256 17.83 -1.54 4.02
CA LYS A 256 17.85 -2.69 3.11
C LYS A 256 16.77 -3.70 3.47
N VAL A 257 16.36 -4.47 2.47
CA VAL A 257 15.45 -5.61 2.63
C VAL A 257 15.79 -6.68 1.60
N MET A 258 15.69 -7.95 2.00
CA MET A 258 15.77 -9.07 1.07
C MET A 258 14.42 -9.25 0.37
N ALA A 259 14.41 -9.30 -0.95
CA ALA A 259 13.24 -9.57 -1.78
C ALA A 259 13.41 -10.88 -2.58
N LEU A 260 12.31 -11.55 -2.84
CA LEU A 260 12.19 -12.63 -3.81
C LEU A 260 11.39 -12.11 -4.99
N LEU A 261 12.07 -11.84 -6.09
CA LEU A 261 11.39 -11.45 -7.33
C LEU A 261 10.95 -12.71 -8.08
N PRO A 262 9.64 -12.97 -8.24
CA PRO A 262 9.16 -14.05 -9.09
C PRO A 262 9.59 -13.85 -10.55
N GLU A 263 9.43 -14.89 -11.38
CA GLU A 263 9.74 -14.84 -12.81
C GLU A 263 9.06 -13.65 -13.51
N GLY A 264 9.78 -13.00 -14.41
CA GLY A 264 9.35 -11.85 -15.19
C GLY A 264 10.17 -10.60 -14.92
N THR A 265 9.69 -9.47 -15.44
CA THR A 265 10.29 -8.15 -15.23
C THR A 265 9.51 -7.39 -14.18
N TRP A 266 10.22 -6.68 -13.33
CA TRP A 266 9.67 -5.88 -12.21
C TRP A 266 10.18 -4.46 -12.28
N ILE A 267 9.31 -3.48 -12.01
CA ILE A 267 9.65 -2.06 -12.06
C ILE A 267 9.36 -1.42 -10.71
N ASP A 268 10.36 -0.78 -10.11
CA ASP A 268 10.16 -0.02 -8.88
C ASP A 268 9.34 1.24 -9.16
N LEU A 269 8.20 1.39 -8.48
CA LEU A 269 7.26 2.49 -8.71
C LEU A 269 7.79 3.85 -8.24
N PHE A 270 8.80 3.89 -7.35
CA PHE A 270 9.37 5.14 -6.86
C PHE A 270 10.59 5.60 -7.66
N THR A 271 11.35 4.66 -8.22
CA THR A 271 12.63 4.94 -8.89
C THR A 271 12.63 4.61 -10.38
N GLY A 272 11.61 3.89 -10.87
CA GLY A 272 11.55 3.38 -12.24
C GLY A 272 12.62 2.32 -12.55
N THR A 273 13.37 1.85 -11.56
CA THR A 273 14.38 0.80 -11.78
C THR A 273 13.74 -0.48 -12.26
N VAL A 274 14.28 -1.02 -13.34
CA VAL A 274 13.83 -2.27 -13.94
C VAL A 274 14.69 -3.43 -13.43
N TYR A 275 14.05 -4.50 -12.99
CA TYR A 275 14.69 -5.70 -12.44
C TYR A 275 14.28 -6.94 -13.22
N ASN A 276 15.23 -7.84 -13.45
CA ASN A 276 14.93 -9.21 -13.85
C ASN A 276 14.54 -10.03 -12.63
N GLY A 277 13.48 -10.82 -12.75
CA GLY A 277 12.98 -11.71 -11.71
C GLY A 277 13.68 -13.09 -11.68
N ASP A 278 12.99 -14.06 -11.06
CA ASP A 278 13.43 -15.43 -10.75
C ASP A 278 14.66 -15.49 -9.85
N ARG A 279 14.77 -14.57 -8.89
CA ARG A 279 15.92 -14.49 -7.98
C ARG A 279 15.59 -13.83 -6.65
N LYS A 280 16.49 -14.03 -5.67
CA LYS A 280 16.56 -13.22 -4.46
C LYS A 280 17.55 -12.09 -4.65
N ILE A 281 17.19 -10.91 -4.18
CA ILE A 281 18.02 -9.71 -4.26
C ILE A 281 17.84 -8.86 -3.01
N GLU A 282 18.93 -8.29 -2.48
CA GLU A 282 18.85 -7.23 -1.48
C GLU A 282 18.56 -5.90 -2.18
N LEU A 283 17.52 -5.23 -1.72
CA LEU A 283 17.10 -3.91 -2.22
C LEU A 283 17.42 -2.82 -1.20
N TYR A 284 18.01 -1.73 -1.64
CA TYR A 284 18.46 -0.62 -0.80
C TYR A 284 17.70 0.66 -1.14
N ARG A 285 17.10 1.31 -0.13
CA ARG A 285 16.37 2.57 -0.33
C ARG A 285 16.70 3.59 0.76
N SER A 286 16.83 4.85 0.35
CA SER A 286 16.93 6.00 1.25
C SER A 286 15.66 6.17 2.09
N LEU A 287 15.64 7.13 3.02
CA LEU A 287 14.48 7.36 3.90
C LEU A 287 13.20 7.70 3.14
N ASP A 288 13.31 8.36 2.00
CA ASP A 288 12.20 8.85 1.20
C ASP A 288 11.51 7.79 0.32
N SER A 289 11.92 6.52 0.43
CA SER A 289 11.41 5.41 -0.37
C SER A 289 11.45 4.07 0.36
N ILE A 290 10.64 3.13 -0.10
CA ILE A 290 10.71 1.69 0.16
C ILE A 290 10.58 0.96 -1.19
N PRO A 291 11.08 -0.28 -1.33
CA PRO A 291 10.87 -1.03 -2.57
C PRO A 291 9.39 -1.42 -2.73
N VAL A 292 8.77 -0.88 -3.79
CA VAL A 292 7.42 -1.23 -4.23
C VAL A 292 7.51 -1.52 -5.71
N LEU A 293 7.45 -2.80 -6.06
CA LEU A 293 7.75 -3.29 -7.39
C LEU A 293 6.47 -3.71 -8.11
N ALA A 294 6.20 -3.11 -9.25
CA ALA A 294 5.11 -3.52 -10.13
C ALA A 294 5.62 -4.56 -11.13
N LYS A 295 4.87 -5.62 -11.34
CA LYS A 295 5.14 -6.57 -12.43
C LYS A 295 4.97 -5.88 -13.77
N ALA A 296 5.81 -6.18 -14.75
CA ALA A 296 5.63 -5.67 -16.12
C ALA A 296 4.20 -5.95 -16.62
N GLY A 297 3.55 -4.97 -17.22
CA GLY A 297 2.14 -4.99 -17.58
C GLY A 297 1.16 -4.59 -16.47
N ALA A 298 1.59 -4.45 -15.24
CA ALA A 298 0.73 -3.99 -14.14
C ALA A 298 0.18 -2.59 -14.42
N ILE A 299 -1.09 -2.38 -14.06
CA ILE A 299 -1.79 -1.10 -14.17
C ILE A 299 -2.33 -0.71 -12.81
N VAL A 300 -2.03 0.50 -12.37
CA VAL A 300 -2.46 1.06 -11.07
C VAL A 300 -3.16 2.38 -11.29
N THR A 301 -4.38 2.50 -10.79
CA THR A 301 -5.19 3.72 -10.91
C THR A 301 -5.15 4.53 -9.63
N LEU A 302 -4.85 5.81 -9.75
CA LEU A 302 -4.74 6.76 -8.65
C LEU A 302 -5.59 7.99 -8.93
N ASP A 303 -6.09 8.64 -7.89
CA ASP A 303 -6.58 10.01 -8.00
C ASP A 303 -5.39 10.95 -8.28
N ALA A 304 -5.50 11.79 -9.29
CA ALA A 304 -4.44 12.74 -9.61
C ALA A 304 -4.36 13.92 -8.63
N ARG A 305 -5.39 14.16 -7.82
CA ARG A 305 -5.41 15.24 -6.82
C ARG A 305 -4.31 15.02 -5.78
N THR A 306 -3.56 16.08 -5.48
CA THR A 306 -2.48 16.08 -4.49
C THR A 306 -2.84 16.80 -3.20
N THR A 307 -4.03 17.41 -3.14
CA THR A 307 -4.52 18.19 -2.00
C THR A 307 -6.00 17.91 -1.76
N GLY A 308 -6.47 18.22 -0.54
CA GLY A 308 -7.84 17.94 -0.13
C GLY A 308 -8.05 16.52 0.38
N ASN A 309 -9.27 16.21 0.76
CA ASN A 309 -9.72 14.90 1.29
C ASN A 309 -11.03 14.45 0.63
N ALA A 310 -11.29 14.88 -0.59
CA ALA A 310 -12.42 14.38 -1.36
C ALA A 310 -12.22 12.89 -1.69
N ILE A 311 -13.30 12.13 -1.63
CA ILE A 311 -13.32 10.67 -1.89
C ILE A 311 -14.27 10.32 -3.05
N ASP A 312 -14.81 11.35 -3.72
CA ASP A 312 -15.61 11.21 -4.94
C ASP A 312 -14.78 10.63 -6.10
N ASN A 313 -15.47 10.10 -7.09
CA ASN A 313 -14.83 9.59 -8.30
C ASN A 313 -14.08 10.70 -9.03
N PRO A 314 -12.75 10.58 -9.27
CA PRO A 314 -11.94 11.70 -9.75
C PRO A 314 -12.22 12.08 -11.20
N GLU A 315 -12.23 13.38 -11.47
CA GLU A 315 -12.27 13.93 -12.83
C GLU A 315 -10.93 13.79 -13.57
N ILE A 316 -9.83 13.67 -12.83
CA ILE A 316 -8.50 13.40 -13.39
C ILE A 316 -7.97 12.14 -12.75
N LEU A 317 -7.82 11.10 -13.55
CA LEU A 317 -7.29 9.80 -13.11
C LEU A 317 -5.83 9.65 -13.54
N LYS A 318 -4.95 9.35 -12.60
CA LYS A 318 -3.59 8.94 -12.90
C LYS A 318 -3.56 7.44 -13.08
N VAL A 319 -3.04 6.99 -14.22
CA VAL A 319 -2.93 5.57 -14.57
C VAL A 319 -1.44 5.23 -14.75
N ILE A 320 -0.89 4.50 -13.80
CA ILE A 320 0.49 4.01 -13.89
C ILE A 320 0.47 2.69 -14.65
N VAL A 321 1.28 2.58 -15.68
CA VAL A 321 1.44 1.38 -16.50
C VAL A 321 2.90 0.95 -16.42
N ALA A 322 3.17 -0.24 -15.90
CA ALA A 322 4.51 -0.81 -15.84
C ALA A 322 4.89 -1.37 -17.21
N ALA A 323 5.97 -0.85 -17.80
CA ALA A 323 6.44 -1.27 -19.12
C ALA A 323 6.94 -2.72 -19.15
N GLY A 324 7.04 -3.33 -20.34
CA GLY A 324 7.75 -4.59 -20.55
C GLY A 324 6.89 -5.82 -20.80
N ALA A 325 5.57 -5.76 -20.61
CA ALA A 325 4.64 -6.86 -20.92
C ALA A 325 3.21 -6.37 -21.17
N ASP A 326 2.38 -7.24 -21.72
CA ASP A 326 0.93 -7.05 -21.80
C ASP A 326 0.30 -7.06 -20.42
N GLY A 327 -0.77 -6.29 -20.25
CA GLY A 327 -1.50 -6.23 -19.01
C GLY A 327 -2.95 -5.78 -19.12
N SER A 328 -3.70 -5.99 -18.06
CA SER A 328 -5.09 -5.51 -17.99
C SER A 328 -5.47 -5.25 -16.55
N PHE A 329 -6.26 -4.22 -16.32
CA PHE A 329 -6.81 -3.87 -15.01
C PHE A 329 -8.24 -3.35 -15.18
N ARG A 330 -9.14 -3.83 -14.34
CA ARG A 330 -10.50 -3.33 -14.23
C ARG A 330 -10.60 -2.41 -13.01
N LEU A 331 -10.88 -1.15 -13.27
CA LEU A 331 -11.24 -0.17 -12.23
C LEU A 331 -12.74 -0.29 -11.96
N ASP A 332 -13.11 -0.48 -10.71
CA ASP A 332 -14.49 -0.48 -10.25
C ASP A 332 -14.74 0.75 -9.37
N GLU A 333 -15.72 1.55 -9.74
CA GLU A 333 -16.11 2.79 -9.07
C GLU A 333 -17.57 2.72 -8.64
N GLU A 334 -17.88 3.11 -7.42
CA GLU A 334 -19.25 3.22 -6.94
C GLU A 334 -19.83 4.59 -7.36
N ALA A 335 -20.90 4.57 -8.14
CA ALA A 335 -21.57 5.78 -8.62
C ALA A 335 -22.47 6.39 -7.55
N THR A 336 -23.53 5.68 -7.20
CA THR A 336 -24.43 5.97 -6.08
C THR A 336 -24.76 4.66 -5.39
N ASP A 337 -25.25 4.69 -4.17
CA ASP A 337 -25.61 3.55 -3.31
C ASP A 337 -25.63 2.17 -3.96
N ASN A 338 -24.48 1.46 -3.91
CA ASN A 338 -24.28 0.12 -4.47
C ASN A 338 -24.45 -0.01 -6.01
N VAL A 339 -24.46 1.09 -6.75
CA VAL A 339 -24.42 1.09 -8.21
C VAL A 339 -22.98 1.22 -8.67
N TRP A 340 -22.46 0.21 -9.35
CA TRP A 340 -21.09 0.14 -9.79
C TRP A 340 -20.93 0.45 -11.27
N CYS A 341 -19.88 1.18 -11.60
CA CYS A 341 -19.38 1.40 -12.96
C CYS A 341 -17.99 0.81 -13.08
N SER A 342 -17.67 0.22 -14.21
CA SER A 342 -16.36 -0.38 -14.43
C SER A 342 -15.71 0.20 -15.68
N THR A 343 -14.39 0.38 -15.61
CA THR A 343 -13.56 0.79 -16.75
C THR A 343 -12.39 -0.19 -16.85
N THR A 344 -12.24 -0.84 -18.01
CA THR A 344 -11.15 -1.78 -18.26
C THR A 344 -10.02 -1.08 -19.00
N PHE A 345 -8.83 -1.14 -18.45
CA PHE A 345 -7.57 -0.73 -19.09
C PHE A 345 -6.88 -1.97 -19.62
N THR A 346 -6.56 -1.99 -20.92
CA THR A 346 -5.81 -3.08 -21.56
C THR A 346 -4.57 -2.50 -22.21
N TYR A 347 -3.41 -3.03 -21.84
CA TYR A 347 -2.12 -2.61 -22.37
C TYR A 347 -1.50 -3.74 -23.20
N LYS A 348 -1.08 -3.43 -24.41
CA LYS A 348 -0.33 -4.29 -25.31
C LYS A 348 1.06 -3.71 -25.49
N TRP A 349 2.05 -4.45 -25.02
CA TRP A 349 3.46 -4.06 -25.10
C TRP A 349 4.05 -4.35 -26.48
N GLY A 350 4.94 -3.49 -26.97
CA GLY A 350 5.67 -3.62 -28.23
C GLY A 350 6.37 -2.32 -28.59
N ASP A 351 7.08 -2.30 -29.72
CA ASP A 351 7.70 -1.07 -30.26
C ASP A 351 6.66 0.04 -30.48
N GLU A 352 5.48 -0.36 -30.92
CA GLU A 352 4.23 0.39 -30.84
C GLU A 352 3.39 -0.25 -29.73
N ALA A 353 3.35 0.36 -28.55
CA ALA A 353 2.50 -0.14 -27.50
C ALA A 353 1.13 0.54 -27.53
N VAL A 354 0.09 -0.19 -27.14
CA VAL A 354 -1.29 0.28 -27.21
C VAL A 354 -1.97 0.17 -25.85
N LEU A 355 -2.45 1.29 -25.33
CA LEU A 355 -3.34 1.33 -24.16
C LEU A 355 -4.76 1.60 -24.63
N THR A 356 -5.68 0.67 -24.33
CA THR A 356 -7.12 0.83 -24.58
C THR A 356 -7.83 1.02 -23.24
N ILE A 357 -8.70 2.04 -23.18
CA ILE A 357 -9.56 2.35 -22.04
C ILE A 357 -11.00 2.06 -22.49
N THR A 358 -11.62 1.02 -21.96
CA THR A 358 -12.95 0.56 -22.34
C THR A 358 -13.91 0.67 -21.17
N PRO A 359 -14.76 1.72 -21.11
CA PRO A 359 -15.74 1.89 -20.02
C PRO A 359 -16.99 1.04 -20.26
N GLU A 360 -17.72 0.73 -19.19
CA GLU A 360 -19.12 0.27 -19.29
C GLU A 360 -19.99 1.40 -19.85
N LYS A 361 -20.83 1.08 -20.84
CA LYS A 361 -21.67 2.05 -21.58
C LYS A 361 -22.92 2.50 -20.81
N THR A 362 -22.77 2.88 -19.55
CA THR A 362 -23.92 3.35 -18.75
C THR A 362 -23.51 4.51 -17.85
N LYS A 363 -24.00 5.71 -18.20
CA LYS A 363 -23.88 6.87 -17.31
C LYS A 363 -24.66 6.62 -16.03
N LYS A 364 -24.01 6.89 -14.89
CA LYS A 364 -24.58 6.75 -13.56
C LYS A 364 -24.43 8.06 -12.80
N GLU A 365 -25.44 8.38 -12.02
CA GLU A 365 -25.35 9.49 -11.07
C GLU A 365 -24.17 9.24 -10.10
N GLY A 366 -23.39 10.28 -9.80
CA GLY A 366 -22.17 10.17 -8.99
C GLY A 366 -20.88 9.87 -9.77
N MET A 367 -20.99 9.64 -11.09
CA MET A 367 -19.81 9.57 -11.97
C MET A 367 -19.57 10.93 -12.64
N PRO A 368 -18.29 11.33 -12.89
CA PRO A 368 -18.02 12.50 -13.71
C PRO A 368 -18.55 12.29 -15.15
N ALA A 369 -18.99 13.34 -15.81
CA ALA A 369 -19.44 13.26 -17.21
C ALA A 369 -18.26 13.10 -18.17
N GLU A 370 -17.16 13.76 -17.84
CA GLU A 370 -15.90 13.73 -18.59
C GLU A 370 -14.73 13.44 -17.65
N ARG A 371 -13.68 12.84 -18.17
CA ARG A 371 -12.46 12.50 -17.39
C ARG A 371 -11.21 12.77 -18.21
N ALA A 372 -10.22 13.40 -17.58
CA ALA A 372 -8.87 13.49 -18.09
C ALA A 372 -7.98 12.37 -17.50
N TYR A 373 -6.88 12.04 -18.19
CA TYR A 373 -5.97 11.01 -17.71
C TYR A 373 -4.52 11.49 -17.75
N GLU A 374 -3.81 11.27 -16.64
CA GLU A 374 -2.35 11.27 -16.59
C GLU A 374 -1.86 9.84 -16.76
N LEU A 375 -1.44 9.45 -17.95
CA LEU A 375 -0.94 8.10 -18.22
C LEU A 375 0.57 8.09 -17.97
N VAL A 376 1.01 7.37 -16.94
CA VAL A 376 2.42 7.30 -16.51
C VAL A 376 2.97 5.94 -16.86
N PHE A 377 3.78 5.87 -17.92
CA PHE A 377 4.48 4.65 -18.33
C PHE A 377 5.81 4.58 -17.59
N THR A 378 5.88 3.74 -16.55
CA THR A 378 7.07 3.59 -15.70
C THR A 378 8.00 2.50 -16.19
N GLY A 379 9.32 2.67 -15.97
CA GLY A 379 10.35 1.77 -16.49
C GLY A 379 10.60 1.95 -17.99
N THR A 380 10.30 3.13 -18.54
CA THR A 380 10.51 3.44 -19.97
C THR A 380 11.78 4.24 -20.20
N ALA A 381 12.43 4.00 -21.34
CA ALA A 381 13.50 4.83 -21.85
C ALA A 381 12.97 6.20 -22.33
N GLN A 382 13.87 7.18 -22.40
CA GLN A 382 13.58 8.49 -22.96
C GLN A 382 13.27 8.40 -24.47
N GLY A 383 12.34 9.24 -24.96
CA GLY A 383 12.04 9.37 -26.40
C GLY A 383 10.69 8.76 -26.81
N MET A 384 9.92 8.21 -25.89
CA MET A 384 8.57 7.76 -26.13
C MET A 384 7.67 8.93 -26.54
N THR A 385 6.86 8.74 -27.58
CA THR A 385 5.81 9.67 -28.02
C THR A 385 4.46 8.97 -28.02
N ALA A 386 3.36 9.74 -27.99
CA ALA A 386 2.02 9.18 -27.91
C ALA A 386 1.03 9.88 -28.84
N GLN A 387 0.07 9.12 -29.34
CA GLN A 387 -1.04 9.60 -30.15
C GLN A 387 -2.35 8.95 -29.69
N LYS A 388 -3.44 9.72 -29.71
CA LYS A 388 -4.79 9.19 -29.53
C LYS A 388 -5.39 8.86 -30.91
N LYS A 389 -5.95 7.68 -31.06
CA LYS A 389 -6.72 7.31 -32.24
C LYS A 389 -8.13 7.93 -32.16
N LYS A 390 -8.53 8.67 -33.20
CA LYS A 390 -9.87 9.26 -33.32
C LYS A 390 -10.88 8.29 -33.93
N ALA A 391 -12.17 8.58 -33.78
CA ALA A 391 -13.24 7.76 -34.33
C ALA A 391 -13.21 7.64 -35.86
N ASP A 392 -12.69 8.64 -36.56
CA ASP A 392 -12.50 8.63 -38.00
C ASP A 392 -11.24 7.85 -38.48
N GLY A 393 -10.50 7.26 -37.52
CA GLY A 393 -9.27 6.51 -37.79
C GLY A 393 -8.01 7.37 -37.89
N THR A 394 -8.11 8.69 -37.79
CA THR A 394 -6.94 9.59 -37.72
C THR A 394 -6.32 9.61 -36.34
N TYR A 395 -5.12 10.18 -36.24
CA TYR A 395 -4.37 10.26 -34.98
C TYR A 395 -4.16 11.72 -34.54
N GLU A 396 -4.24 11.94 -33.25
CA GLU A 396 -3.97 13.22 -32.59
C GLU A 396 -2.77 13.05 -31.66
N THR A 397 -1.74 13.88 -31.83
CA THR A 397 -0.55 13.86 -30.99
C THR A 397 -0.89 14.33 -29.58
N LEU A 398 -0.46 13.58 -28.59
CA LEU A 398 -0.61 13.90 -27.16
C LEU A 398 0.67 14.52 -26.61
N GLU A 399 0.51 15.36 -25.61
CA GLU A 399 1.63 15.92 -24.85
C GLU A 399 2.33 14.80 -24.06
N THR A 400 3.67 14.77 -24.14
CA THR A 400 4.51 13.82 -23.42
C THR A 400 5.63 14.52 -22.67
N SER A 401 5.95 14.04 -21.48
CA SER A 401 7.10 14.49 -20.69
C SER A 401 7.83 13.29 -20.09
N TYR A 402 9.16 13.39 -19.95
CA TYR A 402 9.99 12.33 -19.38
C TYR A 402 10.65 12.79 -18.08
N ASP A 403 10.54 11.97 -17.04
CA ASP A 403 11.23 12.13 -15.75
C ASP A 403 12.39 11.13 -15.70
N SER A 404 13.64 11.61 -15.80
CA SER A 404 14.84 10.78 -15.80
C SER A 404 15.10 10.09 -14.46
N ASP A 405 14.74 10.73 -13.35
CA ASP A 405 14.98 10.20 -12.00
C ASP A 405 14.07 9.03 -11.70
N LYS A 406 12.83 9.07 -12.23
CA LYS A 406 11.84 8.02 -12.09
C LYS A 406 11.74 7.12 -13.33
N GLN A 407 12.52 7.38 -14.38
CA GLN A 407 12.49 6.64 -15.63
C GLN A 407 11.06 6.37 -16.11
N CYS A 408 10.26 7.42 -16.20
CA CYS A 408 8.88 7.31 -16.63
C CYS A 408 8.51 8.38 -17.67
N THR A 409 7.64 8.01 -18.60
CA THR A 409 7.02 8.95 -19.54
C THR A 409 5.58 9.21 -19.11
N THR A 410 5.24 10.47 -18.92
CA THR A 410 3.86 10.89 -18.68
C THR A 410 3.24 11.39 -19.96
N VAL A 411 2.05 10.88 -20.28
CA VAL A 411 1.22 11.29 -21.42
C VAL A 411 -0.05 11.94 -20.88
N ILE A 412 -0.35 13.14 -21.32
CA ILE A 412 -1.56 13.87 -20.91
C ILE A 412 -2.65 13.62 -21.94
N LEU A 413 -3.73 12.97 -21.49
CA LEU A 413 -4.95 12.80 -22.25
C LEU A 413 -5.98 13.80 -21.74
N PRO A 414 -6.38 14.81 -22.53
CA PRO A 414 -7.34 15.82 -22.08
C PRO A 414 -8.73 15.22 -21.83
N MET A 415 -9.67 16.01 -21.33
CA MET A 415 -11.03 15.58 -21.02
C MET A 415 -11.67 14.78 -22.16
N GLN A 416 -12.20 13.62 -21.82
CA GLN A 416 -12.90 12.69 -22.68
C GLN A 416 -14.27 12.35 -22.06
N ASP A 417 -15.26 12.15 -22.89
CA ASP A 417 -16.53 11.56 -22.41
C ASP A 417 -16.27 10.21 -21.77
N ILE A 418 -16.74 10.02 -20.55
CA ILE A 418 -16.47 8.82 -19.74
C ILE A 418 -17.03 7.53 -20.37
N GLU A 419 -17.99 7.62 -21.29
CA GLU A 419 -18.58 6.47 -22.00
C GLU A 419 -17.84 6.13 -23.31
N SER A 420 -16.86 6.93 -23.70
CA SER A 420 -16.11 6.73 -24.93
C SER A 420 -14.97 5.74 -24.73
N GLU A 421 -14.84 4.76 -25.63
CA GLU A 421 -13.63 3.95 -25.74
C GLU A 421 -12.49 4.79 -26.27
N ILE A 422 -11.33 4.68 -25.63
CA ILE A 422 -10.14 5.47 -25.97
C ILE A 422 -9.00 4.52 -26.29
N THR A 423 -8.31 4.79 -27.39
CA THR A 423 -7.08 4.09 -27.76
C THR A 423 -5.93 5.08 -27.82
N VAL A 424 -4.90 4.85 -27.02
CA VAL A 424 -3.62 5.58 -27.03
C VAL A 424 -2.55 4.65 -27.58
N VAL A 425 -1.87 5.10 -28.63
CA VAL A 425 -0.73 4.39 -29.22
C VAL A 425 0.54 5.12 -28.84
N THR A 426 1.51 4.40 -28.32
CA THR A 426 2.83 4.95 -27.99
C THR A 426 3.88 4.38 -28.93
N TYR A 427 4.87 5.20 -29.30
CA TYR A 427 5.93 4.87 -30.24
C TYR A 427 7.30 5.03 -29.57
N ASN A 428 8.30 4.36 -30.10
CA ASN A 428 9.65 4.31 -29.53
C ASN A 428 9.62 3.81 -28.07
N THR A 429 8.78 2.82 -27.82
CA THR A 429 8.57 2.27 -26.49
C THR A 429 9.65 1.23 -26.20
N ALA A 430 10.52 1.52 -25.25
CA ALA A 430 11.60 0.63 -24.81
C ALA A 430 11.72 0.66 -23.28
N LEU A 431 12.24 -0.42 -22.70
CA LEU A 431 12.58 -0.46 -21.28
C LEU A 431 13.76 0.48 -20.97
N ALA A 432 13.73 1.08 -19.80
CA ALA A 432 14.83 1.89 -19.29
C ALA A 432 16.10 1.05 -19.07
N ASP A 433 17.26 1.69 -19.22
CA ASP A 433 18.59 1.09 -19.02
C ASP A 433 19.10 1.18 -17.57
N ASN A 434 18.27 1.73 -16.68
CA ASN A 434 18.56 1.97 -15.26
C ASN A 434 19.58 3.05 -14.92
N HIS A 435 20.28 3.68 -15.86
CA HIS A 435 21.29 4.71 -15.61
C HIS A 435 22.27 4.33 -14.47
N GLN A 436 22.84 3.13 -14.56
CA GLN A 436 23.53 2.47 -13.44
C GLN A 436 24.72 3.28 -12.91
N VAL A 437 25.49 3.93 -13.79
CA VAL A 437 26.66 4.71 -13.39
C VAL A 437 26.24 5.97 -12.61
N GLU A 438 25.21 6.64 -13.07
CA GLU A 438 24.63 7.82 -12.43
C GLU A 438 24.04 7.46 -11.06
N ARG A 439 23.30 6.37 -10.97
CA ARG A 439 22.72 5.88 -9.69
C ARG A 439 23.81 5.47 -8.69
N ILE A 440 24.91 4.87 -9.16
CA ILE A 440 26.07 4.58 -8.29
C ILE A 440 26.71 5.88 -7.83
N PHE A 441 26.82 6.90 -8.68
CA PHE A 441 27.32 8.21 -8.26
C PHE A 441 26.45 8.80 -7.15
N GLU A 442 25.13 8.81 -7.31
CA GLU A 442 24.19 9.32 -6.31
C GLU A 442 24.27 8.55 -4.97
N LEU A 443 24.39 7.23 -5.04
CA LEU A 443 24.64 6.40 -3.86
C LEU A 443 25.91 6.79 -3.15
N LEU A 444 27.03 6.91 -3.87
CA LEU A 444 28.33 7.26 -3.33
C LEU A 444 28.36 8.70 -2.80
N ASN A 445 27.68 9.63 -3.46
CA ASN A 445 27.57 11.01 -3.00
C ASN A 445 26.93 11.07 -1.60
N ARG A 446 25.90 10.26 -1.36
CA ARG A 446 25.19 10.15 -0.09
C ARG A 446 25.95 9.35 0.97
N ALA A 447 26.72 8.33 0.57
CA ALA A 447 27.42 7.41 1.48
C ALA A 447 28.43 8.13 2.39
N GLU A 448 28.49 7.70 3.66
CA GLU A 448 29.46 8.21 4.65
C GLU A 448 30.67 7.26 4.74
N ILE A 449 31.49 7.24 3.66
CA ILE A 449 32.73 6.47 3.54
C ILE A 449 33.84 7.38 3.03
N GLU A 450 35.11 6.90 3.11
CA GLU A 450 36.26 7.66 2.65
C GLU A 450 36.17 8.07 1.17
N PHE A 451 36.56 9.29 0.83
CA PHE A 451 36.52 9.80 -0.54
C PHE A 451 37.36 8.93 -1.49
N SER A 452 38.53 8.49 -1.07
CA SER A 452 39.40 7.62 -1.87
C SER A 452 38.74 6.28 -2.23
N LEU A 453 37.86 5.76 -1.35
CA LEU A 453 37.08 4.56 -1.61
C LEU A 453 35.94 4.86 -2.59
N LYS A 454 35.23 5.99 -2.43
CA LYS A 454 34.22 6.45 -3.39
C LYS A 454 34.78 6.56 -4.81
N GLU A 455 35.94 7.20 -4.97
CA GLU A 455 36.62 7.36 -6.26
C GLU A 455 36.94 6.02 -6.92
N LYS A 456 37.46 5.06 -6.13
CA LYS A 456 37.77 3.72 -6.63
C LYS A 456 36.53 2.95 -7.08
N ILE A 457 35.45 2.98 -6.27
CA ILE A 457 34.19 2.33 -6.61
C ILE A 457 33.61 2.96 -7.88
N TYR A 458 33.58 4.28 -7.97
CA TYR A 458 33.05 4.99 -9.14
C TYR A 458 33.86 4.72 -10.41
N ALA A 459 35.20 4.70 -10.32
CA ALA A 459 36.06 4.36 -11.44
C ALA A 459 35.85 2.92 -11.95
N ILE A 460 35.44 1.99 -11.08
CA ILE A 460 35.03 0.65 -11.51
C ILE A 460 33.67 0.71 -12.19
N ALA A 461 32.69 1.39 -11.61
CA ALA A 461 31.34 1.51 -12.18
C ALA A 461 31.34 2.16 -13.58
N GLN A 462 32.19 3.15 -13.82
CA GLN A 462 32.35 3.80 -15.14
C GLN A 462 32.80 2.82 -16.25
N LYS A 463 33.25 1.61 -15.92
CA LYS A 463 33.58 0.58 -16.89
C LYS A 463 32.36 -0.25 -17.33
N LYS A 464 31.16 0.01 -16.78
CA LYS A 464 29.91 -0.61 -17.25
C LYS A 464 29.74 -0.34 -18.74
N GLY A 465 29.26 -1.32 -19.48
CA GLY A 465 29.19 -1.28 -20.94
C GLY A 465 30.46 -1.74 -21.66
N SER A 466 31.65 -1.59 -21.05
CA SER A 466 32.92 -2.11 -21.58
C SER A 466 33.39 -3.40 -20.89
N ARG A 467 32.83 -3.74 -19.75
CA ARG A 467 33.07 -4.95 -18.97
C ARG A 467 31.75 -5.55 -18.48
N ASN A 468 31.71 -6.86 -18.31
CA ASN A 468 30.53 -7.53 -17.74
C ASN A 468 30.44 -7.32 -16.22
N ASP A 469 29.26 -7.52 -15.66
CA ASP A 469 28.99 -7.27 -14.25
C ASP A 469 29.78 -8.17 -13.31
N ALA A 470 30.00 -9.43 -13.68
CA ALA A 470 30.83 -10.35 -12.88
C ALA A 470 32.26 -9.79 -12.69
N TYR A 471 32.89 -9.28 -13.74
CA TYR A 471 34.20 -8.64 -13.64
C TYR A 471 34.17 -7.39 -12.74
N LEU A 472 33.12 -6.54 -12.88
CA LEU A 472 32.99 -5.34 -12.04
C LEU A 472 32.83 -5.69 -10.57
N LEU A 473 32.00 -6.71 -10.26
CA LEU A 473 31.79 -7.20 -8.91
C LEU A 473 33.07 -7.81 -8.29
N ASP A 474 33.84 -8.57 -9.06
CA ASP A 474 35.14 -9.08 -8.62
C ASP A 474 36.11 -7.93 -8.24
N GLN A 475 36.17 -6.87 -9.07
CA GLN A 475 37.00 -5.71 -8.78
C GLN A 475 36.52 -4.96 -7.53
N LEU A 476 35.21 -4.82 -7.34
CA LEU A 476 34.61 -4.20 -6.15
C LEU A 476 34.90 -4.99 -4.88
N THR A 477 34.87 -6.32 -4.95
CA THR A 477 35.18 -7.22 -3.82
C THR A 477 36.60 -6.99 -3.30
N LEU A 478 37.56 -6.70 -4.18
CA LEU A 478 38.97 -6.43 -3.80
C LEU A 478 39.15 -5.12 -3.04
N LEU A 479 38.17 -4.20 -3.06
CA LEU A 479 38.25 -2.93 -2.35
C LEU A 479 37.98 -3.05 -0.85
N ASN A 480 37.45 -4.18 -0.37
CA ASN A 480 37.00 -4.38 1.01
C ASN A 480 36.07 -3.26 1.51
N ALA A 481 35.17 -2.80 0.64
CA ALA A 481 34.16 -1.81 1.01
C ALA A 481 33.23 -2.38 2.11
N PRO A 482 32.62 -1.52 2.94
CA PRO A 482 31.57 -1.97 3.86
C PRO A 482 30.52 -2.80 3.13
N GLU A 483 30.04 -3.88 3.77
CA GLU A 483 29.12 -4.85 3.17
C GLU A 483 27.89 -4.19 2.54
N ASP A 484 27.26 -3.22 3.24
CA ASP A 484 26.09 -2.51 2.73
C ASP A 484 26.41 -1.63 1.51
N VAL A 485 27.63 -1.06 1.44
CA VAL A 485 28.05 -0.27 0.26
C VAL A 485 28.24 -1.19 -0.94
N PHE A 486 28.92 -2.33 -0.73
CA PHE A 486 29.07 -3.34 -1.79
C PHE A 486 27.71 -3.87 -2.25
N GLY A 487 26.81 -4.23 -1.30
CA GLY A 487 25.46 -4.72 -1.60
C GLY A 487 24.62 -3.73 -2.41
N ALA A 488 24.62 -2.44 -2.03
CA ALA A 488 23.88 -1.41 -2.73
C ALA A 488 24.42 -1.15 -4.16
N VAL A 489 25.74 -1.17 -4.35
CA VAL A 489 26.35 -1.07 -5.69
C VAL A 489 26.02 -2.32 -6.52
N LYS A 490 26.07 -3.50 -5.92
CA LYS A 490 25.71 -4.76 -6.56
C LYS A 490 24.25 -4.74 -7.03
N GLU A 491 23.31 -4.31 -6.18
CA GLU A 491 21.91 -4.18 -6.58
C GLU A 491 21.78 -3.38 -7.89
N ILE A 492 22.41 -2.19 -7.95
CA ILE A 492 22.31 -1.30 -9.12
C ILE A 492 22.93 -1.96 -10.36
N LEU A 493 24.11 -2.58 -10.23
CA LEU A 493 24.79 -3.21 -11.37
C LEU A 493 24.03 -4.41 -11.93
N THR A 494 23.38 -5.21 -11.05
CA THR A 494 22.74 -6.47 -11.43
C THR A 494 21.22 -6.37 -11.52
N ALA A 495 20.65 -5.20 -11.55
CA ALA A 495 19.18 -5.03 -11.64
C ALA A 495 18.63 -5.65 -12.93
N LEU A 496 19.31 -5.42 -14.06
CA LEU A 496 19.06 -6.01 -15.37
C LEU A 496 20.26 -6.85 -15.77
N ASP A 497 20.28 -8.12 -15.48
CA ASP A 497 21.30 -9.09 -15.93
C ASP A 497 20.79 -9.89 -17.13
#